data_a1aafb5a8752e9453f49415dc3bfebe0
#
_entry.id   a1aafb5a8752e9453f49415dc3bfebe0
#
_cell.length_a   1.000
_cell.length_b   1.000
_cell.length_c   1.000
_cell.angle_alpha   90.00
_cell.angle_beta   90.00
_cell.angle_gamma   90.00
#
_symmetry.space_group_name_H-M   'P 1'
#
loop_
_entity.id
_entity.type
_entity.pdbx_description
1 polymer ?
#
loop_
_entity_poly.entity_id
_entity_poly.type
_entity_poly.pdbx_seq_one_letter_code
_entity_poly.pdbx_strand_id
1 'polypeptide(L)'
;MGFFDTLFGRQKPVPVGPERLFAMSTAQLALETEQHLAPTGNAAICFKGVASGPFKEIQQELEQLLELTSRDDQLSIKPFEDKFNYRWFIFSGKDFQALVTTLHVASETLLSKGYGSMLMFAMFAFKDEKGHEVYWMYNYKRG
;
A
#
# COMPACT_ATOMS: atom_id res chain seq x y z
N MET A 1 -15.62 -5.15 -28.29
CA MET A 1 -14.94 -3.84 -28.27
C MET A 1 -15.47 -3.05 -29.43
N GLY A 2 -16.23 -2.01 -29.18
CA GLY A 2 -16.83 -1.21 -30.24
C GLY A 2 -15.83 -0.18 -30.77
N PHE A 3 -15.90 0.08 -32.07
CA PHE A 3 -15.21 1.17 -32.75
C PHE A 3 -15.38 2.53 -32.02
N PHE A 4 -16.48 2.72 -31.32
CA PHE A 4 -16.80 3.93 -30.55
C PHE A 4 -15.97 4.08 -29.26
N ASP A 5 -15.50 3.00 -28.65
CA ASP A 5 -14.65 3.07 -27.45
C ASP A 5 -13.27 3.64 -27.75
N THR A 6 -12.79 3.42 -28.97
CA THR A 6 -11.52 3.98 -29.46
C THR A 6 -11.63 5.47 -29.79
N LEU A 7 -12.81 5.92 -30.23
CA LEU A 7 -13.04 7.29 -30.68
C LEU A 7 -13.21 8.26 -29.50
N PHE A 8 -13.72 7.80 -28.35
CA PHE A 8 -14.02 8.63 -27.19
C PHE A 8 -12.98 8.52 -26.06
N GLY A 9 -11.87 7.87 -26.32
CA GLY A 9 -10.74 7.83 -25.38
C GLY A 9 -11.08 7.21 -24.01
N ARG A 10 -12.13 6.42 -23.90
CA ARG A 10 -12.45 5.62 -22.71
C ARG A 10 -11.62 4.35 -22.70
N GLN A 11 -10.31 4.51 -22.54
CA GLN A 11 -9.50 3.39 -22.09
C GLN A 11 -9.95 3.07 -20.66
N LYS A 12 -10.56 1.90 -20.47
CA LYS A 12 -10.75 1.36 -19.12
C LYS A 12 -9.37 1.27 -18.51
N PRO A 13 -9.12 1.89 -17.33
CA PRO A 13 -7.84 1.76 -16.69
C PRO A 13 -7.56 0.26 -16.54
N VAL A 14 -6.40 -0.19 -17.02
CA VAL A 14 -5.95 -1.55 -16.79
C VAL A 14 -5.81 -1.71 -15.28
N PRO A 15 -6.46 -2.72 -14.65
CA PRO A 15 -6.31 -2.93 -13.22
C PRO A 15 -4.82 -3.10 -12.90
N VAL A 16 -4.30 -2.24 -12.05
CA VAL A 16 -2.91 -2.33 -11.62
C VAL A 16 -2.84 -3.34 -10.48
N GLY A 17 -2.11 -4.43 -10.69
CA GLY A 17 -1.96 -5.46 -9.69
C GLY A 17 -1.04 -5.01 -8.54
N PRO A 18 -1.27 -5.55 -7.30
CA PRO A 18 -0.42 -5.24 -6.14
C PRO A 18 1.05 -5.62 -6.33
N GLU A 19 1.36 -6.53 -7.23
CA GLU A 19 2.72 -6.95 -7.59
C GLU A 19 3.62 -5.79 -8.03
N ARG A 20 3.05 -4.72 -8.57
CA ARG A 20 3.80 -3.51 -8.93
C ARG A 20 4.37 -2.75 -7.74
N LEU A 21 3.88 -3.00 -6.53
CA LEU A 21 4.50 -2.48 -5.31
C LEU A 21 5.97 -2.88 -5.18
N PHE A 22 6.36 -4.04 -5.67
CA PHE A 22 7.75 -4.49 -5.65
C PHE A 22 8.71 -3.62 -6.47
N ALA A 23 8.19 -2.78 -7.37
CA ALA A 23 9.00 -1.76 -8.03
C ALA A 23 9.61 -0.77 -7.02
N MET A 24 8.99 -0.56 -5.86
CA MET A 24 9.55 0.26 -4.78
C MET A 24 10.84 -0.32 -4.21
N SER A 25 10.96 -1.65 -4.16
CA SER A 25 12.19 -2.31 -3.72
C SER A 25 13.38 -1.99 -4.63
N THR A 26 13.13 -1.93 -5.92
CA THR A 26 14.17 -1.56 -6.91
C THR A 26 14.41 -0.05 -6.91
N ALA A 27 13.35 0.74 -6.77
CA ALA A 27 13.43 2.19 -6.76
C ALA A 27 14.17 2.75 -5.54
N GLN A 28 14.18 2.04 -4.41
CA GLN A 28 14.83 2.48 -3.18
C GLN A 28 16.29 2.88 -3.42
N LEU A 29 17.05 2.04 -4.11
CA LEU A 29 18.46 2.32 -4.36
C LEU A 29 18.65 3.60 -5.18
N ALA A 30 17.86 3.81 -6.22
CA ALA A 30 17.91 5.03 -7.02
C ALA A 30 17.49 6.27 -6.20
N LEU A 31 16.48 6.13 -5.35
CA LEU A 31 16.06 7.21 -4.45
C LEU A 31 17.16 7.62 -3.48
N GLU A 32 17.89 6.65 -2.92
CA GLU A 32 19.01 6.92 -2.01
C GLU A 32 20.22 7.52 -2.74
N THR A 33 20.60 6.96 -3.88
CA THR A 33 21.85 7.34 -4.58
C THR A 33 21.69 8.57 -5.45
N GLU A 34 20.56 8.75 -6.13
CA GLU A 34 20.35 9.84 -7.10
C GLU A 34 19.55 11.00 -6.52
N GLN A 35 18.60 10.71 -5.63
CA GLN A 35 17.71 11.71 -5.06
C GLN A 35 18.05 12.06 -3.60
N HIS A 36 19.00 11.39 -3.00
CA HIS A 36 19.40 11.57 -1.60
C HIS A 36 18.23 11.43 -0.61
N LEU A 37 17.32 10.51 -0.91
CA LEU A 37 16.14 10.19 -0.10
C LEU A 37 16.33 8.84 0.61
N ALA A 38 16.45 8.86 1.92
CA ALA A 38 16.59 7.66 2.73
C ALA A 38 15.24 7.21 3.31
N PRO A 39 14.92 5.90 3.33
CA PRO A 39 13.71 5.40 3.99
C PRO A 39 13.70 5.76 5.48
N THR A 40 12.55 6.17 5.99
CA THR A 40 12.40 6.46 7.44
C THR A 40 12.06 5.23 8.27
N GLY A 41 11.73 4.11 7.63
CA GLY A 41 11.20 2.93 8.29
C GLY A 41 9.68 2.97 8.51
N ASN A 42 8.97 3.92 7.91
CA ASN A 42 7.53 4.03 8.00
C ASN A 42 6.89 3.84 6.63
N ALA A 43 5.79 3.10 6.63
CA ALA A 43 4.94 2.89 5.45
C ALA A 43 3.48 2.75 5.88
N ALA A 44 2.56 2.89 4.95
CA ALA A 44 1.14 2.72 5.25
C ALA A 44 0.37 2.21 4.03
N ILE A 45 -0.71 1.50 4.29
CA ILE A 45 -1.73 1.17 3.29
C ILE A 45 -3.06 1.81 3.69
N CYS A 46 -3.71 2.43 2.72
CA CYS A 46 -5.02 3.05 2.88
C CYS A 46 -6.07 2.32 2.06
N PHE A 47 -7.20 2.02 2.68
CA PHE A 47 -8.35 1.42 2.02
C PHE A 47 -9.65 2.00 2.54
N LYS A 48 -10.69 1.92 1.73
CA LYS A 48 -12.02 2.40 2.13
C LYS A 48 -12.71 1.36 3.00
N GLY A 49 -13.11 1.75 4.20
CA GLY A 49 -13.90 0.90 5.08
C GLY A 49 -15.34 0.72 4.56
N VAL A 50 -15.89 -0.46 4.77
CA VAL A 50 -17.29 -0.79 4.48
C VAL A 50 -17.95 -1.25 5.76
N ALA A 51 -19.11 -0.68 6.08
CA ALA A 51 -19.89 -1.07 7.25
C ALA A 51 -20.68 -2.37 6.96
N SER A 52 -19.98 -3.48 6.83
CA SER A 52 -20.59 -4.80 6.67
C SER A 52 -19.93 -5.82 7.59
N GLY A 53 -20.71 -6.83 8.03
CA GLY A 53 -20.19 -7.92 8.86
C GLY A 53 -19.03 -8.65 8.18
N PRO A 54 -19.17 -9.11 6.92
CA PRO A 54 -18.10 -9.80 6.19
C PRO A 54 -16.82 -8.98 6.06
N PHE A 55 -16.93 -7.68 5.86
CA PHE A 55 -15.74 -6.81 5.77
C PHE A 55 -14.99 -6.70 7.11
N LYS A 56 -15.74 -6.62 8.23
CA LYS A 56 -15.12 -6.62 9.56
C LYS A 56 -14.35 -7.90 9.86
N GLU A 57 -14.89 -9.05 9.45
CA GLU A 57 -14.21 -10.34 9.60
C GLU A 57 -12.90 -10.37 8.82
N ILE A 58 -12.92 -9.90 7.57
CA ILE A 58 -11.72 -9.81 6.72
C ILE A 58 -10.70 -8.83 7.30
N GLN A 59 -11.15 -7.70 7.85
CA GLN A 59 -10.26 -6.76 8.52
C GLN A 59 -9.57 -7.41 9.73
N GLN A 60 -10.30 -8.17 10.53
CA GLN A 60 -9.73 -8.89 11.67
C GLN A 60 -8.75 -10.00 11.24
N GLU A 61 -9.10 -10.78 10.20
CA GLU A 61 -8.17 -11.75 9.60
C GLU A 61 -6.88 -11.08 9.13
N LEU A 62 -7.01 -9.94 8.47
CA LEU A 62 -5.86 -9.19 7.97
C LEU A 62 -4.98 -8.68 9.10
N GLU A 63 -5.58 -8.13 10.15
CA GLU A 63 -4.86 -7.69 11.35
C GLU A 63 -4.06 -8.84 11.98
N GLN A 64 -4.68 -10.00 12.14
CA GLN A 64 -4.02 -11.19 12.69
C GLN A 64 -2.88 -11.69 11.79
N LEU A 65 -3.11 -11.74 10.49
CA LEU A 65 -2.08 -12.15 9.51
C LEU A 65 -0.89 -11.21 9.55
N LEU A 66 -1.13 -9.91 9.58
CA LEU A 66 -0.09 -8.90 9.64
C LEU A 66 0.67 -8.93 10.97
N GLU A 67 -0.01 -9.17 12.08
CA GLU A 67 0.66 -9.36 13.38
C GLU A 67 1.61 -10.55 13.38
N LEU A 68 1.22 -11.68 12.78
CA LEU A 68 2.07 -12.86 12.66
C LEU A 68 3.31 -12.57 11.80
N THR A 69 3.09 -11.96 10.62
CA THR A 69 4.18 -11.61 9.70
C THR A 69 5.14 -10.60 10.33
N SER A 70 4.60 -9.61 11.05
CA SER A 70 5.40 -8.55 11.64
C SER A 70 6.32 -9.00 12.76
N ARG A 71 5.99 -10.06 13.47
CA ARG A 71 6.84 -10.59 14.55
C ARG A 71 8.17 -11.12 14.01
N ASP A 72 8.12 -11.81 12.88
CA ASP A 72 9.32 -12.39 12.26
C ASP A 72 10.24 -11.30 11.70
N ASP A 73 9.65 -10.22 11.15
CA ASP A 73 10.37 -9.13 10.50
C ASP A 73 10.64 -7.93 11.43
N GLN A 74 10.30 -8.03 12.71
CA GLN A 74 10.43 -6.94 13.69
C GLN A 74 9.71 -5.65 13.26
N LEU A 75 8.56 -5.82 12.60
CA LEU A 75 7.69 -4.72 12.21
C LEU A 75 6.63 -4.46 13.29
N SER A 76 6.29 -3.22 13.50
CA SER A 76 5.08 -2.85 14.23
C SER A 76 3.97 -2.45 13.28
N ILE A 77 2.74 -2.81 13.61
CA ILE A 77 1.54 -2.50 12.83
C ILE A 77 0.55 -1.79 13.72
N LYS A 78 0.05 -0.65 13.25
CA LYS A 78 -0.96 0.13 13.96
C LYS A 78 -2.16 0.36 13.04
N PRO A 79 -3.34 -0.19 13.36
CA PRO A 79 -4.57 0.16 12.67
C PRO A 79 -5.01 1.57 13.07
N PHE A 80 -5.55 2.31 12.11
CA PHE A 80 -6.03 3.66 12.30
C PHE A 80 -7.25 3.91 11.39
N GLU A 81 -8.22 4.64 11.88
CA GLU A 81 -9.35 5.15 11.09
C GLU A 81 -9.32 6.68 11.12
N ASP A 82 -9.35 7.29 9.96
CA ASP A 82 -9.37 8.73 9.86
C ASP A 82 -10.81 9.31 9.93
N LYS A 83 -10.90 10.62 10.03
CA LYS A 83 -12.19 11.33 10.10
C LYS A 83 -13.06 11.22 8.84
N PHE A 84 -12.51 10.66 7.75
CA PHE A 84 -13.22 10.45 6.49
C PHE A 84 -13.66 9.00 6.28
N ASN A 85 -13.53 8.16 7.33
CA ASN A 85 -13.82 6.72 7.33
C ASN A 85 -12.88 5.90 6.42
N TYR A 86 -11.69 6.40 6.11
CA TYR A 86 -10.65 5.56 5.53
C TYR A 86 -9.96 4.79 6.64
N ARG A 87 -9.63 3.55 6.31
CA ARG A 87 -8.88 2.63 7.16
C ARG A 87 -7.42 2.65 6.74
N TRP A 88 -6.55 2.59 7.73
CA TRP A 88 -5.12 2.62 7.54
C TRP A 88 -4.47 1.52 8.35
N PHE A 89 -3.48 0.86 7.78
CA PHE A 89 -2.46 0.14 8.53
C PHE A 89 -1.16 0.91 8.40
N ILE A 90 -0.62 1.33 9.52
CA ILE A 90 0.67 2.04 9.60
C ILE A 90 1.71 1.05 10.07
N PHE A 91 2.76 0.89 9.28
CA PHE A 91 3.85 -0.03 9.49
C PHE A 91 5.09 0.73 9.88
N SER A 92 5.85 0.22 10.86
CA SER A 92 7.14 0.76 11.25
C SER A 92 8.14 -0.38 11.42
N GLY A 93 9.30 -0.24 10.79
CA GLY A 93 10.38 -1.23 10.82
C GLY A 93 11.62 -0.76 10.09
N LYS A 94 12.76 -1.38 10.38
CA LYS A 94 14.05 -0.97 9.80
C LYS A 94 14.31 -1.54 8.41
N ASP A 95 13.69 -2.67 8.08
CA ASP A 95 13.88 -3.34 6.81
C ASP A 95 12.83 -2.85 5.79
N PHE A 96 13.28 -2.10 4.79
CA PHE A 96 12.43 -1.58 3.74
C PHE A 96 11.80 -2.68 2.88
N GLN A 97 12.52 -3.77 2.62
CA GLN A 97 11.99 -4.91 1.87
C GLN A 97 10.87 -5.60 2.64
N ALA A 98 11.03 -5.75 3.95
CA ALA A 98 9.97 -6.29 4.81
C ALA A 98 8.72 -5.39 4.79
N LEU A 99 8.88 -4.07 4.79
CA LEU A 99 7.76 -3.13 4.64
C LEU A 99 7.03 -3.34 3.31
N VAL A 100 7.74 -3.39 2.19
CA VAL A 100 7.16 -3.61 0.86
C VAL A 100 6.42 -4.95 0.81
N THR A 101 7.03 -6.02 1.31
CA THR A 101 6.42 -7.36 1.34
C THR A 101 5.14 -7.38 2.18
N THR A 102 5.16 -6.76 3.35
CA THR A 102 4.01 -6.73 4.26
C THR A 102 2.84 -5.92 3.65
N LEU A 103 3.13 -4.80 3.00
CA LEU A 103 2.11 -4.05 2.26
C LEU A 103 1.53 -4.86 1.10
N HIS A 104 2.38 -5.62 0.40
CA HIS A 104 1.92 -6.51 -0.65
C HIS A 104 0.98 -7.60 -0.12
N VAL A 105 1.33 -8.26 0.98
CA VAL A 105 0.47 -9.26 1.63
C VAL A 105 -0.88 -8.66 2.02
N ALA A 106 -0.90 -7.47 2.59
CA ALA A 106 -2.13 -6.77 2.93
C ALA A 106 -3.00 -6.49 1.68
N SER A 107 -2.39 -6.02 0.60
CA SER A 107 -3.08 -5.74 -0.67
C SER A 107 -3.67 -7.00 -1.30
N GLU A 108 -2.88 -8.08 -1.37
CA GLU A 108 -3.29 -9.37 -1.92
C GLU A 108 -4.44 -10.00 -1.12
N THR A 109 -4.40 -9.88 0.21
CA THR A 109 -5.46 -10.39 1.06
C THR A 109 -6.79 -9.70 0.77
N LEU A 110 -6.80 -8.36 0.67
CA LEU A 110 -8.00 -7.61 0.32
C LEU A 110 -8.47 -7.92 -1.11
N LEU A 111 -7.55 -8.04 -2.05
CA LEU A 111 -7.86 -8.36 -3.44
C LEU A 111 -8.48 -9.76 -3.58
N SER A 112 -7.87 -10.77 -2.99
CA SER A 112 -8.32 -12.18 -3.06
C SER A 112 -9.67 -12.40 -2.41
N LYS A 113 -10.03 -11.59 -1.42
CA LYS A 113 -11.33 -11.61 -0.75
C LYS A 113 -12.41 -10.79 -1.48
N GLY A 114 -12.10 -10.21 -2.64
CA GLY A 114 -13.02 -9.42 -3.46
C GLY A 114 -13.13 -7.95 -3.09
N TYR A 115 -12.24 -7.44 -2.24
CA TYR A 115 -12.22 -6.03 -1.79
C TYR A 115 -11.11 -5.19 -2.44
N GLY A 116 -10.55 -5.64 -3.56
CA GLY A 116 -9.53 -4.90 -4.30
C GLY A 116 -9.96 -3.48 -4.70
N SER A 117 -11.25 -3.27 -4.98
CA SER A 117 -11.81 -1.94 -5.27
C SER A 117 -11.77 -0.98 -4.08
N MET A 118 -11.59 -1.48 -2.86
CA MET A 118 -11.46 -0.68 -1.64
C MET A 118 -10.04 -0.17 -1.43
N LEU A 119 -9.04 -0.79 -2.06
CA LEU A 119 -7.66 -0.33 -2.01
C LEU A 119 -7.53 1.05 -2.65
N MET A 120 -6.92 1.98 -1.92
CA MET A 120 -6.71 3.35 -2.38
C MET A 120 -5.25 3.56 -2.78
N PHE A 121 -4.36 3.50 -1.83
CA PHE A 121 -2.93 3.67 -2.07
C PHE A 121 -2.07 3.04 -0.97
N ALA A 122 -0.85 2.73 -1.33
CA ALA A 122 0.25 2.47 -0.40
C ALA A 122 1.19 3.66 -0.36
N MET A 123 1.80 3.91 0.79
CA MET A 123 2.65 5.08 1.00
C MET A 123 3.92 4.67 1.73
N PHE A 124 5.04 5.21 1.28
CA PHE A 124 6.35 4.99 1.88
C PHE A 124 6.97 6.35 2.25
N ALA A 125 7.46 6.46 3.47
CA ALA A 125 8.06 7.68 3.97
C ALA A 125 9.59 7.64 3.82
N PHE A 126 10.12 8.72 3.25
CA PHE A 126 11.55 8.98 3.08
C PHE A 126 11.92 10.29 3.76
N LYS A 127 13.21 10.51 3.96
CA LYS A 127 13.77 11.79 4.39
C LYS A 127 14.83 12.25 3.42
N ASP A 128 14.85 13.57 3.14
CA ASP A 128 15.95 14.23 2.46
C ASP A 128 17.13 14.51 3.42
N GLU A 129 18.24 15.02 2.90
CA GLU A 129 19.43 15.37 3.69
C GLU A 129 19.19 16.45 4.75
N LYS A 130 18.15 17.26 4.57
CA LYS A 130 17.75 18.31 5.52
C LYS A 130 16.76 17.81 6.57
N GLY A 131 16.35 16.54 6.50
CA GLY A 131 15.40 15.92 7.41
C GLY A 131 13.94 16.19 7.08
N HIS A 132 13.62 16.73 5.91
CA HIS A 132 12.23 16.86 5.46
C HIS A 132 11.67 15.53 5.04
N GLU A 133 10.44 15.24 5.42
CA GLU A 133 9.74 14.04 5.02
C GLU A 133 9.21 14.14 3.59
N VAL A 134 9.44 13.11 2.80
CA VAL A 134 8.95 12.94 1.42
C VAL A 134 8.18 11.63 1.35
N TYR A 135 6.98 11.67 0.81
CA TYR A 135 6.13 10.50 0.69
C TYR A 135 6.01 10.04 -0.75
N TRP A 136 6.31 8.77 -0.98
CA TRP A 136 6.03 8.10 -2.24
C TRP A 136 4.73 7.33 -2.13
N MET A 137 3.80 7.61 -3.05
CA MET A 137 2.50 6.96 -3.09
C MET A 137 2.35 6.07 -4.31
N TYR A 138 1.98 4.81 -4.06
CA TYR A 138 1.50 3.89 -5.08
C TYR A 138 -0.02 3.91 -5.10
N ASN A 139 -0.61 4.33 -6.20
CA ASN A 139 -2.07 4.40 -6.35
C ASN A 139 -2.58 3.13 -7.02
N TYR A 140 -3.33 2.30 -6.29
CA TYR A 140 -3.85 1.02 -6.80
C TYR A 140 -4.80 1.14 -8.00
N LYS A 141 -5.37 2.31 -8.23
CA LYS A 141 -6.28 2.56 -9.36
C LYS A 141 -5.58 3.05 -10.61
N ARG A 142 -4.36 3.58 -10.47
CA ARG A 142 -3.62 4.21 -11.57
C ARG A 142 -2.25 3.59 -11.82
N GLY A 143 -1.68 2.96 -10.81
CA GLY A 143 -0.32 2.42 -10.87
C GLY A 143 0.75 3.43 -10.57
#